data_3cbdc3ee0c74e9ae3f1eddad2a9d75fd
#
_entry.id   3cbdc3ee0c74e9ae3f1eddad2a9d75fd
#
_cell.length_a   1.000
_cell.length_b   1.000
_cell.length_c   1.000
_cell.angle_alpha   90.00
_cell.angle_beta   90.00
_cell.angle_gamma   90.00
#
_symmetry.space_group_name_H-M   'P 1'
#
loop_
_entity.id
_entity.type
_entity.pdbx_description
1 polymer ?
#
loop_
_entity_poly.entity_id
_entity_poly.type
_entity_poly.pdbx_seq_one_letter_code
_entity_poly.pdbx_strand_id
1 'polypeptide(L)'
;MKIDAIILRELQVPLVRPFETSFGVTSNRRILLAEVRSEGLTGWGECTAGERPFFSAESTDTCWQVLVNELGPMLAASSPEHGGECPRIFKLVRGNPMAKATLENAIWDIEAQRGGLSLSRLLGGVRDVIPCGVSLGIQSSIPELMTIIEKELAAGYRRIKLKCKPGWDVEVFEKVRSRWPGIMLSCDANSAYKLKDADHIAQFDAFDLLMIEQPLWYDDFYYHSLLQKQLETSICLDESIRNRRDALAAIEMESCKIINIKLGRVGGFSEAIAVHNAAQERGIPVWCGGMLEAGIGRSHNIALSSLENFSLPGDVSASKRYWREDIVEPEITVSSAGEITIPDTPGRGYEVRADLIEKLTVRKEQIRALELVG
;
A
#
# COMPACT_ATOMS: atom_id res chain seq x y z
N MET A 1 -26.11 -6.83 -3.64
CA MET A 1 -26.30 -5.43 -4.12
C MET A 1 -26.22 -5.41 -5.65
N LYS A 2 -27.17 -4.76 -6.32
CA LYS A 2 -27.18 -4.61 -7.77
C LYS A 2 -26.21 -3.49 -8.17
N ILE A 3 -25.34 -3.76 -9.12
CA ILE A 3 -24.42 -2.73 -9.66
C ILE A 3 -25.14 -1.91 -10.71
N ASP A 4 -25.35 -0.62 -10.45
CA ASP A 4 -26.06 0.31 -11.35
C ASP A 4 -25.11 0.93 -12.39
N ALA A 5 -23.86 1.25 -11.99
CA ALA A 5 -22.84 1.80 -12.88
C ALA A 5 -21.45 1.56 -12.31
N ILE A 6 -20.48 1.40 -13.20
CA ILE A 6 -19.04 1.46 -12.90
C ILE A 6 -18.44 2.50 -13.81
N ILE A 7 -17.83 3.54 -13.22
CA ILE A 7 -17.17 4.60 -13.96
C ILE A 7 -15.68 4.58 -13.61
N LEU A 8 -14.86 4.31 -14.60
CA LEU A 8 -13.41 4.34 -14.48
C LEU A 8 -12.87 5.71 -14.91
N ARG A 9 -12.01 6.28 -14.09
CA ARG A 9 -11.31 7.54 -14.37
C ARG A 9 -9.81 7.37 -14.25
N GLU A 10 -9.08 8.03 -15.12
CA GLU A 10 -7.65 8.23 -14.98
C GLU A 10 -7.40 9.69 -14.63
N LEU A 11 -6.73 9.93 -13.51
CA LEU A 11 -6.30 11.22 -13.04
C LEU A 11 -4.82 11.41 -13.29
N GLN A 12 -4.40 12.63 -13.58
CA GLN A 12 -3.00 13.02 -13.61
C GLN A 12 -2.73 14.02 -12.49
N VAL A 13 -1.93 13.60 -11.50
CA VAL A 13 -1.70 14.37 -10.28
C VAL A 13 -0.19 14.54 -10.05
N PRO A 14 0.34 15.78 -10.07
CA PRO A 14 1.73 16.04 -9.80
C PRO A 14 2.04 15.85 -8.30
N LEU A 15 3.17 15.22 -7.99
CA LEU A 15 3.71 15.19 -6.65
C LEU A 15 4.27 16.56 -6.25
N VAL A 16 4.18 16.93 -4.98
CA VAL A 16 4.82 18.15 -4.43
C VAL A 16 6.33 18.11 -4.55
N ARG A 17 6.93 16.91 -4.53
CA ARG A 17 8.35 16.65 -4.75
C ARG A 17 8.53 15.32 -5.47
N PRO A 18 9.56 15.17 -6.33
CA PRO A 18 9.91 13.89 -6.90
C PRO A 18 10.21 12.86 -5.81
N PHE A 19 9.80 11.61 -6.04
CA PHE A 19 10.07 10.47 -5.16
C PHE A 19 10.99 9.48 -5.88
N GLU A 20 12.22 9.33 -5.37
CA GLU A 20 13.23 8.45 -5.94
C GLU A 20 13.32 7.13 -5.16
N THR A 21 13.34 6.03 -5.91
CA THR A 21 13.55 4.65 -5.43
C THR A 21 14.78 4.05 -6.11
N SER A 22 15.12 2.79 -5.80
CA SER A 22 16.21 2.07 -6.47
C SER A 22 15.97 1.84 -7.97
N PHE A 23 14.72 1.93 -8.44
CA PHE A 23 14.34 1.62 -9.84
C PHE A 23 13.80 2.84 -10.62
N GLY A 24 13.76 4.04 -10.04
CA GLY A 24 13.36 5.23 -10.78
C GLY A 24 12.81 6.38 -9.95
N VAL A 25 12.45 7.46 -10.65
CA VAL A 25 11.91 8.70 -10.07
C VAL A 25 10.48 8.90 -10.54
N THR A 26 9.58 9.18 -9.60
CA THR A 26 8.18 9.54 -9.87
C THR A 26 7.96 11.02 -9.55
N SER A 27 7.55 11.83 -10.53
CA SER A 27 7.20 13.24 -10.35
C SER A 27 5.71 13.52 -10.54
N ASN A 28 5.04 12.68 -11.32
CA ASN A 28 3.59 12.71 -11.54
C ASN A 28 3.02 11.32 -11.31
N ARG A 29 1.79 11.26 -10.82
CA ARG A 29 1.05 10.00 -10.70
C ARG A 29 -0.10 9.99 -11.70
N ARG A 30 -0.20 8.90 -12.45
CA ARG A 30 -1.39 8.50 -13.19
C ARG A 30 -2.16 7.56 -12.25
N ILE A 31 -3.29 8.02 -11.74
CA ILE A 31 -4.10 7.30 -10.76
C ILE A 31 -5.39 6.83 -11.44
N LEU A 32 -5.72 5.54 -11.37
CA LEU A 32 -7.03 5.07 -11.81
C LEU A 32 -7.97 5.02 -10.61
N LEU A 33 -9.16 5.58 -10.79
CA LEU A 33 -10.25 5.50 -9.81
C LEU A 33 -11.43 4.74 -10.41
N ALA A 34 -11.98 3.81 -9.65
CA ALA A 34 -13.27 3.22 -9.93
C ALA A 34 -14.35 3.83 -9.01
N GLU A 35 -15.35 4.43 -9.62
CA GLU A 35 -16.60 4.84 -8.99
C GLU A 35 -17.64 3.76 -9.27
N VAL A 36 -18.05 3.02 -8.24
CA VAL A 36 -19.07 1.98 -8.34
C VAL A 36 -20.35 2.48 -7.68
N ARG A 37 -21.44 2.47 -8.42
CA ARG A 37 -22.78 2.88 -7.92
C ARG A 37 -23.65 1.67 -7.75
N SER A 38 -24.35 1.61 -6.63
CA SER A 38 -25.27 0.53 -6.29
C SER A 38 -26.36 1.03 -5.32
N GLU A 39 -27.60 0.91 -5.73
CA GLU A 39 -28.78 1.16 -4.85
C GLU A 39 -28.73 2.54 -4.15
N GLY A 40 -28.27 3.58 -4.88
CA GLY A 40 -28.15 4.95 -4.39
C GLY A 40 -26.88 5.25 -3.59
N LEU A 41 -26.01 4.27 -3.34
CA LEU A 41 -24.72 4.41 -2.70
C LEU A 41 -23.60 4.48 -3.75
N THR A 42 -22.49 5.07 -3.37
CA THR A 42 -21.27 5.15 -4.22
C THR A 42 -20.06 4.72 -3.44
N GLY A 43 -19.43 3.65 -3.90
CA GLY A 43 -18.12 3.21 -3.41
C GLY A 43 -17.01 3.61 -4.36
N TRP A 44 -15.85 3.86 -3.79
CA TRP A 44 -14.67 4.27 -4.53
C TRP A 44 -13.51 3.32 -4.30
N GLY A 45 -12.77 3.03 -5.37
CA GLY A 45 -11.52 2.29 -5.30
C GLY A 45 -10.42 2.97 -6.08
N GLU A 46 -9.20 2.87 -5.59
CA GLU A 46 -8.01 3.45 -6.20
C GLU A 46 -7.03 2.35 -6.60
N CYS A 47 -6.59 2.39 -7.86
CA CYS A 47 -5.55 1.51 -8.39
C CYS A 47 -4.18 2.09 -8.06
N THR A 48 -3.34 1.29 -7.43
CA THR A 48 -2.01 1.71 -6.98
C THR A 48 -0.89 1.39 -7.98
N ALA A 49 -1.23 0.86 -9.16
CA ALA A 49 -0.25 0.56 -10.20
C ALA A 49 0.58 1.79 -10.59
N GLY A 50 1.87 1.56 -10.83
CA GLY A 50 2.74 2.59 -11.36
C GLY A 50 2.50 2.83 -12.84
N GLU A 51 3.02 3.93 -13.38
CA GLU A 51 2.97 4.20 -14.82
C GLU A 51 3.67 3.11 -15.63
N ARG A 52 4.76 2.55 -15.08
CA ARG A 52 5.54 1.47 -15.68
C ARG A 52 5.58 0.24 -14.77
N PRO A 53 5.73 -0.97 -15.33
CA PRO A 53 5.76 -2.21 -14.56
C PRO A 53 7.13 -2.46 -13.90
N PHE A 54 7.61 -1.49 -13.09
CA PHE A 54 8.90 -1.59 -12.42
C PHE A 54 8.80 -2.13 -10.99
N PHE A 55 7.70 -1.81 -10.30
CA PHE A 55 7.42 -2.36 -8.98
C PHE A 55 6.69 -3.70 -9.05
N SER A 56 5.76 -3.85 -9.99
CA SER A 56 4.98 -5.07 -10.22
C SER A 56 4.80 -5.29 -11.72
N ALA A 57 4.23 -6.43 -12.11
CA ALA A 57 3.91 -6.72 -13.51
C ALA A 57 2.80 -5.82 -14.09
N GLU A 58 2.03 -5.13 -13.22
CA GLU A 58 0.96 -4.22 -13.63
C GLU A 58 1.47 -2.80 -13.82
N SER A 59 0.89 -2.12 -14.78
CA SER A 59 1.02 -0.68 -15.00
C SER A 59 -0.35 -0.02 -15.06
N THR A 60 -0.40 1.31 -14.99
CA THR A 60 -1.65 2.06 -15.16
C THR A 60 -2.40 1.63 -16.42
N ASP A 61 -1.69 1.46 -17.55
CA ASP A 61 -2.32 1.09 -18.83
C ASP A 61 -2.82 -0.36 -18.85
N THR A 62 -2.06 -1.31 -18.30
CA THR A 62 -2.51 -2.71 -18.24
C THR A 62 -3.69 -2.86 -17.28
N CYS A 63 -3.68 -2.16 -16.13
CA CYS A 63 -4.82 -2.14 -15.23
C CYS A 63 -6.06 -1.53 -15.88
N TRP A 64 -5.92 -0.43 -16.65
CA TRP A 64 -7.04 0.13 -17.38
C TRP A 64 -7.68 -0.89 -18.32
N GLN A 65 -6.88 -1.58 -19.13
CA GLN A 65 -7.37 -2.58 -20.10
C GLN A 65 -8.12 -3.72 -19.39
N VAL A 66 -7.54 -4.24 -18.30
CA VAL A 66 -8.17 -5.36 -17.55
C VAL A 66 -9.43 -4.91 -16.81
N LEU A 67 -9.46 -3.69 -16.29
CA LEU A 67 -10.65 -3.12 -15.63
C LEU A 67 -11.78 -2.92 -16.63
N VAL A 68 -11.50 -2.37 -17.81
CA VAL A 68 -12.53 -2.08 -18.83
C VAL A 68 -13.04 -3.34 -19.50
N ASN A 69 -12.15 -4.25 -19.89
CA ASN A 69 -12.51 -5.36 -20.77
C ASN A 69 -12.90 -6.65 -20.04
N GLU A 70 -12.44 -6.80 -18.79
CA GLU A 70 -12.61 -8.07 -18.05
C GLU A 70 -13.32 -7.86 -16.70
N LEU A 71 -12.65 -7.24 -15.74
CA LEU A 71 -13.11 -7.19 -14.34
C LEU A 71 -14.37 -6.35 -14.15
N GLY A 72 -14.44 -5.19 -14.80
CA GLY A 72 -15.59 -4.30 -14.70
C GLY A 72 -16.86 -4.93 -15.27
N PRO A 73 -16.85 -5.49 -16.51
CA PRO A 73 -17.97 -6.23 -17.06
C PRO A 73 -18.39 -7.43 -16.19
N MET A 74 -17.43 -8.19 -15.64
CA MET A 74 -17.74 -9.29 -14.71
C MET A 74 -18.45 -8.81 -13.45
N LEU A 75 -17.99 -7.71 -12.86
CA LEU A 75 -18.63 -7.11 -11.69
C LEU A 75 -20.01 -6.55 -12.03
N ALA A 76 -20.15 -5.84 -13.15
CA ALA A 76 -21.41 -5.25 -13.59
C ALA A 76 -22.50 -6.31 -13.88
N ALA A 77 -22.09 -7.52 -14.33
CA ALA A 77 -22.99 -8.65 -14.53
C ALA A 77 -23.30 -9.43 -13.25
N SER A 78 -22.64 -9.11 -12.13
CA SER A 78 -22.79 -9.78 -10.85
C SER A 78 -23.67 -8.96 -9.89
N SER A 79 -24.05 -9.59 -8.78
CA SER A 79 -24.76 -8.92 -7.69
C SER A 79 -24.15 -9.35 -6.36
N PRO A 80 -22.92 -8.92 -6.04
CA PRO A 80 -22.26 -9.32 -4.80
C PRO A 80 -23.07 -8.86 -3.57
N GLU A 81 -23.24 -9.72 -2.59
CA GLU A 81 -23.85 -9.36 -1.31
C GLU A 81 -22.87 -8.58 -0.42
N HIS A 82 -21.57 -8.92 -0.53
CA HIS A 82 -20.50 -8.30 0.24
C HIS A 82 -19.17 -8.31 -0.54
N GLY A 83 -18.21 -7.47 -0.11
CA GLY A 83 -16.90 -7.31 -0.78
C GLY A 83 -16.10 -8.61 -0.87
N GLY A 84 -16.22 -9.48 0.14
CA GLY A 84 -15.57 -10.80 0.17
C GLY A 84 -15.95 -11.77 -0.94
N GLU A 85 -16.95 -11.45 -1.77
CA GLU A 85 -17.32 -12.26 -2.95
C GLU A 85 -16.53 -11.88 -4.21
N CYS A 86 -15.92 -10.72 -4.24
CA CYS A 86 -15.14 -10.24 -5.40
C CYS A 86 -14.05 -11.22 -5.86
N PRO A 87 -13.26 -11.86 -4.97
CA PRO A 87 -12.28 -12.85 -5.40
C PRO A 87 -12.89 -14.02 -6.18
N ARG A 88 -14.12 -14.44 -5.83
CA ARG A 88 -14.85 -15.48 -6.56
C ARG A 88 -15.32 -14.99 -7.92
N ILE A 89 -15.81 -13.76 -8.00
CA ILE A 89 -16.25 -13.13 -9.26
C ILE A 89 -15.07 -13.04 -10.23
N PHE A 90 -13.89 -12.60 -9.74
CA PHE A 90 -12.70 -12.37 -10.55
C PHE A 90 -11.82 -13.60 -10.75
N LYS A 91 -12.23 -14.80 -10.30
CA LYS A 91 -11.38 -16.00 -10.25
C LYS A 91 -10.80 -16.45 -11.59
N LEU A 92 -11.48 -16.16 -12.70
CA LEU A 92 -11.02 -16.53 -14.04
C LEU A 92 -9.89 -15.64 -14.55
N VAL A 93 -9.80 -14.39 -14.07
CA VAL A 93 -8.72 -13.47 -14.43
C VAL A 93 -7.50 -13.78 -13.55
N ARG A 94 -6.44 -14.33 -14.16
CA ARG A 94 -5.19 -14.63 -13.44
C ARG A 94 -4.36 -13.37 -13.24
N GLY A 95 -3.67 -13.27 -12.09
CA GLY A 95 -2.87 -12.08 -11.78
C GLY A 95 -3.71 -10.82 -11.61
N ASN A 96 -3.15 -9.68 -12.01
CA ASN A 96 -3.79 -8.36 -11.97
C ASN A 96 -4.36 -7.97 -10.58
N PRO A 97 -3.58 -8.15 -9.49
CA PRO A 97 -4.08 -7.88 -8.15
C PRO A 97 -4.45 -6.41 -7.95
N MET A 98 -3.70 -5.45 -8.51
CA MET A 98 -3.99 -4.02 -8.32
C MET A 98 -5.29 -3.61 -9.03
N ALA A 99 -5.55 -4.14 -10.22
CA ALA A 99 -6.81 -3.94 -10.91
C ALA A 99 -7.99 -4.57 -10.13
N LYS A 100 -7.83 -5.78 -9.57
CA LYS A 100 -8.84 -6.42 -8.73
C LYS A 100 -9.13 -5.62 -7.47
N ALA A 101 -8.09 -5.19 -6.77
CA ALA A 101 -8.22 -4.37 -5.56
C ALA A 101 -9.02 -3.10 -5.81
N THR A 102 -8.85 -2.47 -6.98
CA THR A 102 -9.57 -1.26 -7.37
C THR A 102 -11.09 -1.44 -7.30
N LEU A 103 -11.62 -2.54 -7.81
CA LEU A 103 -13.06 -2.81 -7.79
C LEU A 103 -13.51 -3.39 -6.44
N GLU A 104 -12.75 -4.32 -5.87
CA GLU A 104 -13.09 -4.94 -4.60
C GLU A 104 -13.21 -3.91 -3.48
N ASN A 105 -12.24 -3.00 -3.37
CA ASN A 105 -12.24 -1.96 -2.33
C ASN A 105 -13.47 -1.05 -2.44
N ALA A 106 -13.93 -0.75 -3.66
CA ALA A 106 -15.16 0.01 -3.86
C ALA A 106 -16.41 -0.75 -3.35
N ILE A 107 -16.46 -2.08 -3.51
CA ILE A 107 -17.58 -2.88 -3.00
C ILE A 107 -17.57 -2.94 -1.46
N TRP A 108 -16.40 -3.09 -0.83
CA TRP A 108 -16.26 -3.01 0.62
C TRP A 108 -16.70 -1.64 1.17
N ASP A 109 -16.40 -0.55 0.47
CA ASP A 109 -16.85 0.80 0.84
C ASP A 109 -18.40 0.91 0.78
N ILE A 110 -19.05 0.38 -0.28
CA ILE A 110 -20.52 0.35 -0.38
C ILE A 110 -21.13 -0.51 0.74
N GLU A 111 -20.53 -1.68 1.00
CA GLU A 111 -21.01 -2.57 2.06
C GLU A 111 -20.97 -1.88 3.42
N ALA A 112 -19.91 -1.18 3.74
CA ALA A 112 -19.76 -0.42 4.98
C ALA A 112 -20.83 0.68 5.09
N GLN A 113 -21.05 1.45 4.02
CA GLN A 113 -22.09 2.47 3.95
C GLN A 113 -23.48 1.87 4.15
N ARG A 114 -23.81 0.76 3.47
CA ARG A 114 -25.09 0.05 3.57
C ARG A 114 -25.34 -0.48 4.98
N GLY A 115 -24.28 -0.96 5.64
CA GLY A 115 -24.35 -1.46 7.02
C GLY A 115 -24.36 -0.36 8.09
N GLY A 116 -24.19 0.91 7.70
CA GLY A 116 -24.04 2.02 8.66
C GLY A 116 -22.79 1.91 9.53
N LEU A 117 -21.75 1.19 9.06
CA LEU A 117 -20.51 0.96 9.77
C LEU A 117 -19.36 1.75 9.11
N SER A 118 -18.37 2.17 9.89
CA SER A 118 -17.10 2.58 9.31
C SER A 118 -16.42 1.37 8.65
N LEU A 119 -15.68 1.61 7.57
CA LEU A 119 -14.97 0.55 6.87
C LEU A 119 -14.01 -0.21 7.81
N SER A 120 -13.33 0.49 8.71
CA SER A 120 -12.46 -0.12 9.71
C SER A 120 -13.21 -1.12 10.60
N ARG A 121 -14.42 -0.78 11.08
CA ARG A 121 -15.24 -1.68 11.90
C ARG A 121 -15.78 -2.86 11.10
N LEU A 122 -16.20 -2.64 9.87
CA LEU A 122 -16.61 -3.74 8.98
C LEU A 122 -15.50 -4.76 8.76
N LEU A 123 -14.25 -4.30 8.61
CA LEU A 123 -13.09 -5.18 8.44
C LEU A 123 -12.66 -5.91 9.73
N GLY A 124 -13.24 -5.57 10.89
CA GLY A 124 -12.85 -6.11 12.20
C GLY A 124 -11.75 -5.32 12.90
N GLY A 125 -11.60 -4.04 12.56
CA GLY A 125 -10.63 -3.13 13.18
C GLY A 125 -10.89 -2.93 14.68
N VAL A 126 -9.81 -2.93 15.46
CA VAL A 126 -9.81 -2.86 16.93
C VAL A 126 -9.20 -1.55 17.46
N ARG A 127 -8.72 -0.67 16.59
CA ARG A 127 -8.05 0.58 16.94
C ARG A 127 -8.86 1.79 16.54
N ASP A 128 -8.65 2.90 17.24
CA ASP A 128 -9.22 4.21 16.91
C ASP A 128 -8.17 5.15 16.30
N VAL A 129 -6.87 4.80 16.44
CA VAL A 129 -5.74 5.49 15.85
C VAL A 129 -4.73 4.51 15.29
N ILE A 130 -3.99 4.91 14.26
CA ILE A 130 -2.87 4.14 13.70
C ILE A 130 -1.57 4.92 13.83
N PRO A 131 -0.46 4.26 14.23
CA PRO A 131 0.85 4.88 14.24
C PRO A 131 1.39 5.01 12.82
N CYS A 132 2.04 6.15 12.53
CA CYS A 132 2.54 6.47 11.20
C CYS A 132 4.07 6.50 11.16
N GLY A 133 4.60 5.89 10.14
CA GLY A 133 5.97 6.04 9.70
C GLY A 133 6.03 6.83 8.39
N VAL A 134 7.24 7.14 7.97
CA VAL A 134 7.49 7.81 6.71
C VAL A 134 8.60 7.13 5.94
N SER A 135 8.42 7.03 4.62
CA SER A 135 9.45 6.54 3.70
C SER A 135 10.14 7.71 3.03
N LEU A 136 11.46 7.73 3.10
CA LEU A 136 12.30 8.74 2.47
C LEU A 136 13.02 8.13 1.27
N GLY A 137 12.84 8.75 0.11
CA GLY A 137 13.59 8.41 -1.10
C GLY A 137 15.08 8.68 -0.95
N ILE A 138 15.88 8.16 -1.88
CA ILE A 138 17.30 8.47 -1.98
C ILE A 138 17.45 9.98 -2.21
N GLN A 139 18.39 10.60 -1.50
CA GLN A 139 18.66 12.03 -1.60
C GLN A 139 20.00 12.28 -2.32
N SER A 140 20.22 13.50 -2.77
CA SER A 140 21.46 13.88 -3.44
C SER A 140 22.68 13.87 -2.51
N SER A 141 22.45 13.98 -1.19
CA SER A 141 23.49 13.99 -0.17
C SER A 141 22.97 13.59 1.21
N ILE A 142 23.89 13.10 2.07
CA ILE A 142 23.58 12.80 3.47
C ILE A 142 23.13 14.06 4.24
N PRO A 143 23.74 15.24 4.11
CA PRO A 143 23.23 16.45 4.78
C PRO A 143 21.80 16.81 4.41
N GLU A 144 21.40 16.65 3.15
CA GLU A 144 20.02 16.85 2.73
C GLU A 144 19.07 15.84 3.40
N LEU A 145 19.45 14.55 3.39
CA LEU A 145 18.70 13.50 4.08
C LEU A 145 18.51 13.83 5.57
N MET A 146 19.58 14.25 6.26
CA MET A 146 19.51 14.61 7.68
C MET A 146 18.53 15.75 7.94
N THR A 147 18.51 16.77 7.09
CA THR A 147 17.54 17.89 7.18
C THR A 147 16.11 17.40 7.00
N ILE A 148 15.87 16.47 6.07
CA ILE A 148 14.55 15.90 5.85
C ILE A 148 14.12 15.05 7.05
N ILE A 149 15.00 14.19 7.57
CA ILE A 149 14.70 13.38 8.77
C ILE A 149 14.30 14.28 9.95
N GLU A 150 15.06 15.34 10.22
CA GLU A 150 14.77 16.27 11.31
C GLU A 150 13.37 16.89 11.15
N LYS A 151 13.01 17.29 9.93
CA LYS A 151 11.68 17.82 9.63
C LYS A 151 10.57 16.78 9.85
N GLU A 152 10.75 15.54 9.42
CA GLU A 152 9.75 14.49 9.57
C GLU A 152 9.58 14.06 11.03
N LEU A 153 10.67 14.00 11.81
CA LEU A 153 10.62 13.76 13.25
C LEU A 153 9.88 14.90 13.96
N ALA A 154 10.15 16.16 13.58
CA ALA A 154 9.42 17.32 14.11
C ALA A 154 7.93 17.33 13.73
N ALA A 155 7.57 16.71 12.60
CA ALA A 155 6.17 16.51 12.20
C ALA A 155 5.47 15.35 12.95
N GLY A 156 6.19 14.62 13.81
CA GLY A 156 5.65 13.58 14.69
C GLY A 156 5.82 12.15 14.17
N TYR A 157 6.37 11.91 12.98
CA TYR A 157 6.52 10.54 12.47
C TYR A 157 7.40 9.68 13.39
N ARG A 158 6.90 8.50 13.76
CA ARG A 158 7.56 7.62 14.73
C ARG A 158 8.61 6.71 14.11
N ARG A 159 8.42 6.28 12.87
CA ARG A 159 9.37 5.43 12.14
C ARG A 159 9.86 6.15 10.90
N ILE A 160 11.18 6.16 10.73
CA ILE A 160 11.85 6.65 9.51
C ILE A 160 12.33 5.42 8.71
N LYS A 161 11.84 5.29 7.47
CA LYS A 161 12.30 4.29 6.52
C LYS A 161 13.16 4.95 5.44
N LEU A 162 14.35 4.47 5.24
CA LEU A 162 15.28 4.98 4.24
C LEU A 162 15.34 4.03 3.04
N LYS A 163 15.22 4.57 1.83
CA LYS A 163 15.57 3.80 0.64
C LYS A 163 17.09 3.61 0.62
N CYS A 164 17.53 2.37 0.39
CA CYS A 164 18.94 2.01 0.35
C CYS A 164 19.30 1.23 -0.91
N LYS A 165 20.56 1.27 -1.26
CA LYS A 165 21.18 0.52 -2.36
C LYS A 165 22.67 0.44 -2.11
N PRO A 166 23.43 -0.44 -2.79
CA PRO A 166 24.88 -0.46 -2.69
C PRO A 166 25.51 0.94 -2.87
N GLY A 167 26.29 1.37 -1.87
CA GLY A 167 26.92 2.69 -1.83
C GLY A 167 26.04 3.83 -1.27
N TRP A 168 24.78 3.54 -0.91
CA TRP A 168 23.89 4.43 -0.16
C TRP A 168 23.20 3.61 0.93
N ASP A 169 23.98 3.17 1.91
CA ASP A 169 23.57 2.24 2.96
C ASP A 169 24.37 2.46 4.25
N VAL A 170 25.44 1.72 4.51
CA VAL A 170 26.19 1.69 5.77
C VAL A 170 26.53 3.08 6.29
N GLU A 171 27.16 3.94 5.46
CA GLU A 171 27.53 5.31 5.86
C GLU A 171 26.27 6.14 6.23
N VAL A 172 25.20 5.97 5.47
CA VAL A 172 23.92 6.65 5.73
C VAL A 172 23.38 6.23 7.09
N PHE A 173 23.32 4.92 7.37
CA PHE A 173 22.81 4.40 8.66
C PHE A 173 23.69 4.85 9.82
N GLU A 174 25.00 4.83 9.68
CA GLU A 174 25.95 5.31 10.68
C GLU A 174 25.68 6.78 11.05
N LYS A 175 25.56 7.66 10.04
CA LYS A 175 25.29 9.09 10.26
C LYS A 175 23.93 9.32 10.91
N VAL A 176 22.90 8.63 10.45
CA VAL A 176 21.54 8.77 11.00
C VAL A 176 21.50 8.25 12.44
N ARG A 177 22.05 7.07 12.71
CA ARG A 177 22.04 6.46 14.04
C ARG A 177 22.89 7.27 15.04
N SER A 178 24.03 7.83 14.60
CA SER A 178 24.86 8.72 15.42
C SER A 178 24.12 10.00 15.84
N ARG A 179 23.28 10.55 14.97
CA ARG A 179 22.52 11.79 15.24
C ARG A 179 21.27 11.52 16.08
N TRP A 180 20.59 10.40 15.84
CA TRP A 180 19.34 10.00 16.50
C TRP A 180 19.41 8.55 16.99
N PRO A 181 20.07 8.28 18.11
CA PRO A 181 20.31 6.90 18.58
C PRO A 181 19.02 6.10 18.85
N GLY A 182 17.95 6.79 19.27
CA GLY A 182 16.70 6.14 19.72
C GLY A 182 15.56 6.14 18.71
N ILE A 183 15.75 6.63 17.47
CA ILE A 183 14.64 6.60 16.50
C ILE A 183 14.36 5.18 15.99
N MET A 184 13.11 4.91 15.68
CA MET A 184 12.71 3.69 14.99
C MET A 184 13.13 3.82 13.51
N LEU A 185 14.27 3.21 13.17
CA LEU A 185 14.88 3.27 11.84
C LEU A 185 14.69 1.95 11.10
N SER A 186 14.36 2.01 9.82
CA SER A 186 14.31 0.84 8.93
C SER A 186 14.87 1.21 7.55
N CYS A 187 15.26 0.22 6.78
CA CYS A 187 15.65 0.45 5.39
C CYS A 187 14.84 -0.42 4.42
N ASP A 188 14.76 0.07 3.18
CA ASP A 188 14.07 -0.61 2.08
C ASP A 188 15.00 -0.62 0.86
N ALA A 189 15.39 -1.81 0.47
CA ALA A 189 16.33 -2.03 -0.61
C ALA A 189 15.65 -2.20 -1.98
N ASN A 190 14.35 -2.48 -2.03
CA ASN A 190 13.62 -2.77 -3.27
C ASN A 190 14.43 -3.69 -4.21
N SER A 191 14.89 -4.83 -3.69
CA SER A 191 15.65 -5.86 -4.42
C SER A 191 17.03 -5.43 -4.95
N ALA A 192 17.67 -4.44 -4.33
CA ALA A 192 18.94 -3.89 -4.83
C ALA A 192 20.15 -4.81 -4.59
N TYR A 193 20.06 -5.82 -3.72
CA TYR A 193 21.16 -6.72 -3.36
C TYR A 193 20.97 -8.13 -3.90
N LYS A 194 22.01 -8.94 -3.76
CA LYS A 194 22.04 -10.36 -4.09
C LYS A 194 22.58 -11.15 -2.90
N LEU A 195 22.34 -12.47 -2.84
CA LEU A 195 22.82 -13.30 -1.74
C LEU A 195 24.36 -13.23 -1.57
N LYS A 196 25.12 -13.02 -2.65
CA LYS A 196 26.58 -12.83 -2.57
C LYS A 196 27.00 -11.57 -1.78
N ASP A 197 26.06 -10.64 -1.55
CA ASP A 197 26.29 -9.40 -0.80
C ASP A 197 25.93 -9.60 0.70
N ALA A 198 25.71 -10.84 1.15
CA ALA A 198 25.28 -11.17 2.53
C ALA A 198 26.23 -10.60 3.59
N ASP A 199 27.55 -10.73 3.41
CA ASP A 199 28.55 -10.19 4.34
C ASP A 199 28.47 -8.64 4.42
N HIS A 200 28.12 -7.99 3.32
CA HIS A 200 27.90 -6.54 3.32
C HIS A 200 26.60 -6.18 4.06
N ILE A 201 25.51 -6.90 3.80
CA ILE A 201 24.22 -6.67 4.45
C ILE A 201 24.29 -6.97 5.96
N ALA A 202 25.12 -7.93 6.39
CA ALA A 202 25.33 -8.24 7.80
C ALA A 202 25.91 -7.04 8.60
N GLN A 203 26.56 -6.09 7.95
CA GLN A 203 26.99 -4.84 8.60
C GLN A 203 25.81 -3.99 9.08
N PHE A 204 24.60 -4.20 8.52
CA PHE A 204 23.40 -3.46 8.92
C PHE A 204 22.95 -3.80 10.34
N ASP A 205 23.32 -4.99 10.86
CA ASP A 205 23.01 -5.40 12.23
C ASP A 205 23.62 -4.44 13.28
N ALA A 206 24.70 -3.74 12.95
CA ALA A 206 25.32 -2.74 13.83
C ALA A 206 24.44 -1.49 14.07
N PHE A 207 23.38 -1.28 13.30
CA PHE A 207 22.59 -0.04 13.31
C PHE A 207 21.22 -0.16 14.00
N ASP A 208 20.91 -1.28 14.65
CA ASP A 208 19.64 -1.51 15.33
C ASP A 208 18.44 -1.12 14.45
N LEU A 209 18.43 -1.64 13.22
CA LEU A 209 17.33 -1.41 12.30
C LEU A 209 16.12 -2.25 12.71
N LEU A 210 14.93 -1.66 12.69
CA LEU A 210 13.67 -2.38 12.92
C LEU A 210 13.50 -3.53 11.91
N MET A 211 13.89 -3.28 10.65
CA MET A 211 13.84 -4.25 9.57
C MET A 211 14.70 -3.82 8.37
N ILE A 212 15.07 -4.81 7.56
CA ILE A 212 15.58 -4.65 6.20
C ILE A 212 14.48 -5.15 5.26
N GLU A 213 13.86 -4.22 4.52
CA GLU A 213 12.76 -4.54 3.61
C GLU A 213 13.28 -4.94 2.23
N GLN A 214 12.80 -6.08 1.73
CA GLN A 214 13.05 -6.68 0.42
C GLN A 214 14.50 -6.53 -0.07
N PRO A 215 15.48 -7.10 0.64
CA PRO A 215 16.89 -6.98 0.25
C PRO A 215 17.22 -7.67 -1.06
N LEU A 216 16.64 -8.86 -1.32
CA LEU A 216 16.92 -9.67 -2.50
C LEU A 216 15.79 -9.57 -3.53
N TRP A 217 15.80 -10.45 -4.54
CA TRP A 217 14.90 -10.40 -5.69
C TRP A 217 13.42 -10.47 -5.29
N TYR A 218 12.58 -9.76 -6.04
CA TYR A 218 11.19 -9.45 -5.70
C TYR A 218 10.24 -10.66 -5.60
N ASP A 219 10.57 -11.81 -6.14
CA ASP A 219 9.73 -13.02 -6.11
C ASP A 219 10.43 -14.21 -5.41
N ASP A 220 11.51 -13.95 -4.69
CA ASP A 220 12.31 -14.98 -4.02
C ASP A 220 11.93 -15.15 -2.54
N PHE A 221 11.84 -16.40 -2.09
CA PHE A 221 11.74 -16.78 -0.68
C PHE A 221 12.98 -17.57 -0.23
N TYR A 222 13.51 -18.42 -1.09
CA TYR A 222 14.58 -19.35 -0.72
C TYR A 222 15.86 -18.61 -0.32
N TYR A 223 16.32 -17.68 -1.16
CA TYR A 223 17.55 -16.94 -0.84
C TYR A 223 17.33 -15.96 0.33
N HIS A 224 16.12 -15.41 0.50
CA HIS A 224 15.78 -14.63 1.70
C HIS A 224 15.87 -15.49 2.96
N SER A 225 15.46 -16.77 2.94
CA SER A 225 15.61 -17.66 4.08
C SER A 225 17.07 -17.96 4.44
N LEU A 226 17.94 -18.06 3.43
CA LEU A 226 19.38 -18.21 3.65
C LEU A 226 20.01 -16.93 4.21
N LEU A 227 19.57 -15.77 3.74
CA LEU A 227 20.04 -14.48 4.23
C LEU A 227 19.56 -14.22 5.66
N GLN A 228 18.27 -14.46 5.98
CA GLN A 228 17.74 -14.24 7.34
C GLN A 228 18.49 -15.04 8.41
N LYS A 229 19.01 -16.21 8.07
CA LYS A 229 19.83 -17.06 8.99
C LYS A 229 21.19 -16.45 9.30
N GLN A 230 21.64 -15.49 8.51
CA GLN A 230 22.94 -14.80 8.66
C GLN A 230 22.79 -13.43 9.31
N LEU A 231 21.55 -12.95 9.53
CA LEU A 231 21.24 -11.61 10.04
C LEU A 231 20.53 -11.69 11.39
N GLU A 232 20.91 -10.80 12.31
CA GLU A 232 20.15 -10.52 13.53
C GLU A 232 18.91 -9.67 13.21
N THR A 233 19.08 -8.67 12.34
CA THR A 233 18.01 -7.77 11.88
C THR A 233 16.95 -8.55 11.11
N SER A 234 15.69 -8.26 11.42
CA SER A 234 14.55 -8.89 10.75
C SER A 234 14.47 -8.52 9.27
N ILE A 235 14.39 -9.49 8.38
CA ILE A 235 13.97 -9.24 6.99
C ILE A 235 12.46 -9.02 6.98
N CYS A 236 12.03 -7.99 6.26
CA CYS A 236 10.65 -7.73 5.91
C CYS A 236 10.44 -8.03 4.42
N LEU A 237 9.42 -8.82 4.07
CA LEU A 237 9.07 -9.03 2.67
C LEU A 237 7.93 -8.09 2.24
N ASP A 238 8.14 -7.45 1.10
CA ASP A 238 7.21 -6.55 0.40
C ASP A 238 6.78 -7.19 -0.93
N GLU A 239 7.54 -7.00 -1.98
CA GLU A 239 7.22 -7.40 -3.35
C GLU A 239 6.96 -8.91 -3.49
N SER A 240 7.61 -9.72 -2.67
CA SER A 240 7.46 -11.18 -2.67
C SER A 240 6.09 -11.64 -2.18
N ILE A 241 5.40 -10.87 -1.35
CA ILE A 241 4.11 -11.23 -0.75
C ILE A 241 2.95 -10.70 -1.60
N ARG A 242 2.40 -11.51 -2.46
CA ARG A 242 1.31 -11.15 -3.39
C ARG A 242 -0.05 -11.71 -2.96
N ASN A 243 -0.07 -12.64 -2.02
CA ASN A 243 -1.27 -13.32 -1.53
C ASN A 243 -0.97 -14.14 -0.26
N ARG A 244 -2.02 -14.71 0.34
CA ARG A 244 -1.89 -15.55 1.54
C ARG A 244 -0.94 -16.75 1.36
N ARG A 245 -0.90 -17.37 0.18
CA ARG A 245 -0.03 -18.54 -0.07
C ARG A 245 1.44 -18.13 -0.06
N ASP A 246 1.76 -16.98 -0.65
CA ASP A 246 3.11 -16.41 -0.62
C ASP A 246 3.53 -16.13 0.84
N ALA A 247 2.63 -15.52 1.64
CA ALA A 247 2.89 -15.27 3.06
C ALA A 247 3.16 -16.56 3.86
N LEU A 248 2.32 -17.58 3.68
CA LEU A 248 2.52 -18.88 4.33
C LEU A 248 3.83 -19.52 3.91
N ALA A 249 4.16 -19.52 2.61
CA ALA A 249 5.42 -20.08 2.12
C ALA A 249 6.63 -19.32 2.69
N ALA A 250 6.59 -17.99 2.72
CA ALA A 250 7.66 -17.18 3.30
C ALA A 250 7.86 -17.45 4.80
N ILE A 251 6.78 -17.60 5.56
CA ILE A 251 6.81 -17.88 6.99
C ILE A 251 7.36 -19.29 7.22
N GLU A 252 6.86 -20.31 6.52
CA GLU A 252 7.29 -21.71 6.67
C GLU A 252 8.74 -21.94 6.26
N MET A 253 9.25 -21.17 5.31
CA MET A 253 10.66 -21.17 4.90
C MET A 253 11.54 -20.31 5.80
N GLU A 254 10.97 -19.58 6.77
CA GLU A 254 11.71 -18.63 7.63
C GLU A 254 12.41 -17.53 6.81
N SER A 255 11.78 -17.10 5.71
CA SER A 255 12.33 -16.10 4.78
C SER A 255 12.25 -14.68 5.32
N CYS A 256 11.39 -14.46 6.29
CA CYS A 256 11.19 -13.15 6.92
C CYS A 256 10.64 -13.28 8.35
N LYS A 257 10.80 -12.22 9.12
CA LYS A 257 10.22 -12.06 10.46
C LYS A 257 9.17 -10.95 10.53
N ILE A 258 8.96 -10.23 9.41
CA ILE A 258 7.99 -9.13 9.27
C ILE A 258 7.41 -9.19 7.85
N ILE A 259 6.13 -8.84 7.70
CA ILE A 259 5.48 -8.74 6.38
C ILE A 259 4.93 -7.33 6.20
N ASN A 260 5.25 -6.73 5.06
CA ASN A 260 4.60 -5.53 4.55
C ASN A 260 3.36 -5.94 3.75
N ILE A 261 2.18 -5.45 4.12
CA ILE A 261 0.94 -5.64 3.38
C ILE A 261 0.64 -4.34 2.61
N LYS A 262 0.61 -4.42 1.28
CA LYS A 262 0.14 -3.34 0.42
C LYS A 262 -1.18 -3.78 -0.23
N LEU A 263 -2.25 -3.08 0.10
CA LEU A 263 -3.62 -3.47 -0.25
C LEU A 263 -3.79 -3.75 -1.75
N GLY A 264 -3.27 -2.87 -2.61
CA GLY A 264 -3.35 -3.08 -4.06
C GLY A 264 -2.52 -4.27 -4.54
N ARG A 265 -1.28 -4.44 -4.03
CA ARG A 265 -0.37 -5.52 -4.43
C ARG A 265 -0.94 -6.90 -4.12
N VAL A 266 -1.65 -7.06 -3.00
CA VAL A 266 -2.22 -8.36 -2.62
C VAL A 266 -3.59 -8.62 -3.24
N GLY A 267 -4.26 -7.61 -3.81
CA GLY A 267 -5.50 -7.81 -4.57
C GLY A 267 -6.79 -7.38 -3.88
N GLY A 268 -6.70 -6.56 -2.81
CA GLY A 268 -7.83 -5.99 -2.09
C GLY A 268 -7.92 -6.44 -0.64
N PHE A 269 -9.00 -6.05 0.03
CA PHE A 269 -9.18 -6.29 1.46
C PHE A 269 -9.28 -7.78 1.80
N SER A 270 -9.98 -8.58 1.00
CA SER A 270 -10.15 -10.02 1.27
C SER A 270 -8.80 -10.72 1.39
N GLU A 271 -7.90 -10.49 0.45
CA GLU A 271 -6.59 -11.10 0.47
C GLU A 271 -5.66 -10.46 1.51
N ALA A 272 -5.77 -9.14 1.73
CA ALA A 272 -5.00 -8.45 2.78
C ALA A 272 -5.35 -8.98 4.17
N ILE A 273 -6.63 -9.21 4.47
CA ILE A 273 -7.09 -9.83 5.72
C ILE A 273 -6.59 -11.28 5.82
N ALA A 274 -6.60 -12.03 4.71
CA ALA A 274 -6.12 -13.41 4.72
C ALA A 274 -4.60 -13.49 4.97
N VAL A 275 -3.80 -12.54 4.44
CA VAL A 275 -2.36 -12.41 4.75
C VAL A 275 -2.16 -12.01 6.21
N HIS A 276 -2.90 -11.01 6.69
CA HIS A 276 -2.86 -10.54 8.07
C HIS A 276 -3.11 -11.69 9.06
N ASN A 277 -4.19 -12.46 8.85
CA ASN A 277 -4.57 -13.57 9.74
C ASN A 277 -3.52 -14.69 9.71
N ALA A 278 -3.00 -15.05 8.52
CA ALA A 278 -1.94 -16.06 8.39
C ALA A 278 -0.66 -15.65 9.13
N ALA A 279 -0.29 -14.38 9.08
CA ALA A 279 0.86 -13.84 9.80
C ALA A 279 0.59 -13.81 11.33
N GLN A 280 -0.61 -13.38 11.75
CA GLN A 280 -1.02 -13.33 13.15
C GLN A 280 -0.99 -14.71 13.83
N GLU A 281 -1.53 -15.74 13.16
CA GLU A 281 -1.52 -17.13 13.63
C GLU A 281 -0.10 -17.66 13.89
N ARG A 282 0.91 -17.08 13.26
CA ARG A 282 2.33 -17.47 13.37
C ARG A 282 3.18 -16.46 14.14
N GLY A 283 2.56 -15.44 14.74
CA GLY A 283 3.24 -14.41 15.53
C GLY A 283 4.15 -13.49 14.70
N ILE A 284 3.93 -13.39 13.39
CA ILE A 284 4.68 -12.51 12.49
C ILE A 284 3.98 -11.14 12.43
N PRO A 285 4.61 -10.06 12.91
CA PRO A 285 4.03 -8.73 12.85
C PRO A 285 3.90 -8.24 11.40
N VAL A 286 2.85 -7.44 11.16
CA VAL A 286 2.64 -6.84 9.85
C VAL A 286 2.51 -5.32 9.97
N TRP A 287 2.71 -4.63 8.84
CA TRP A 287 2.48 -3.20 8.69
C TRP A 287 1.96 -2.87 7.30
N CYS A 288 1.34 -1.71 7.15
CA CYS A 288 0.75 -1.27 5.90
C CYS A 288 1.74 -0.40 5.12
N GLY A 289 2.19 -0.89 3.97
CA GLY A 289 3.02 -0.13 3.04
C GLY A 289 2.21 0.83 2.18
N GLY A 290 2.83 1.92 1.73
CA GLY A 290 2.24 2.90 0.82
C GLY A 290 2.68 2.71 -0.62
N MET A 291 1.83 3.17 -1.55
CA MET A 291 2.04 3.16 -3.00
C MET A 291 1.83 4.55 -3.62
N LEU A 292 2.07 5.63 -2.85
CA LEU A 292 1.78 7.01 -3.25
C LEU A 292 0.29 7.21 -3.59
N GLU A 293 -0.58 6.63 -2.77
CA GLU A 293 -2.02 6.77 -2.93
C GLU A 293 -2.47 8.22 -2.72
N ALA A 294 -3.53 8.61 -3.42
CA ALA A 294 -4.35 9.75 -3.08
C ALA A 294 -5.28 9.40 -1.89
N GLY A 295 -6.13 10.32 -1.49
CA GLY A 295 -6.94 10.16 -0.30
C GLY A 295 -7.88 8.96 -0.29
N ILE A 296 -8.36 8.49 -1.46
CA ILE A 296 -9.22 7.30 -1.55
C ILE A 296 -8.43 6.05 -1.15
N GLY A 297 -7.32 5.75 -1.80
CA GLY A 297 -6.50 4.59 -1.46
C GLY A 297 -5.89 4.69 -0.06
N ARG A 298 -5.54 5.91 0.37
CA ARG A 298 -5.03 6.15 1.71
C ARG A 298 -6.07 5.91 2.79
N SER A 299 -7.33 6.28 2.58
CA SER A 299 -8.42 5.96 3.50
C SER A 299 -8.63 4.46 3.67
N HIS A 300 -8.46 3.69 2.59
CA HIS A 300 -8.46 2.23 2.64
C HIS A 300 -7.30 1.67 3.46
N ASN A 301 -6.09 2.22 3.29
CA ASN A 301 -4.92 1.83 4.09
C ASN A 301 -5.10 2.17 5.59
N ILE A 302 -5.77 3.29 5.91
CA ILE A 302 -6.12 3.64 7.29
C ILE A 302 -7.06 2.60 7.88
N ALA A 303 -8.12 2.24 7.14
CA ALA A 303 -9.07 1.22 7.58
C ALA A 303 -8.41 -0.15 7.77
N LEU A 304 -7.56 -0.58 6.83
CA LEU A 304 -6.83 -1.85 6.94
C LEU A 304 -5.89 -1.88 8.15
N SER A 305 -5.18 -0.77 8.41
CA SER A 305 -4.22 -0.65 9.52
C SER A 305 -4.87 -0.70 10.91
N SER A 306 -6.20 -0.66 10.99
CA SER A 306 -6.95 -0.82 12.24
C SER A 306 -6.99 -2.25 12.78
N LEU A 307 -6.67 -3.25 11.95
CA LEU A 307 -6.65 -4.66 12.33
C LEU A 307 -5.54 -4.94 13.37
N GLU A 308 -5.77 -5.95 14.20
CA GLU A 308 -4.97 -6.20 15.40
C GLU A 308 -3.47 -6.40 15.14
N ASN A 309 -3.10 -7.17 14.14
CA ASN A 309 -1.69 -7.50 13.87
C ASN A 309 -0.91 -6.44 13.10
N PHE A 310 -1.54 -5.32 12.68
CA PHE A 310 -0.81 -4.16 12.18
C PHE A 310 -0.13 -3.42 13.34
N SER A 311 0.87 -4.06 13.91
CA SER A 311 1.52 -3.63 15.16
C SER A 311 2.68 -2.66 14.96
N LEU A 312 3.15 -2.49 13.72
CA LEU A 312 4.25 -1.59 13.38
C LEU A 312 3.73 -0.35 12.64
N PRO A 313 4.39 0.83 12.80
CA PRO A 313 3.98 2.04 12.10
C PRO A 313 4.01 1.86 10.58
N GLY A 314 2.87 2.15 9.91
CA GLY A 314 2.71 2.04 8.48
C GLY A 314 3.28 3.21 7.69
N ASP A 315 3.42 3.06 6.37
CA ASP A 315 3.72 4.16 5.43
C ASP A 315 2.43 4.94 5.05
N VAL A 316 1.52 5.11 6.02
CA VAL A 316 0.33 5.93 5.85
C VAL A 316 0.65 7.31 6.39
N SER A 317 0.83 8.28 5.50
CA SER A 317 1.32 9.62 5.82
C SER A 317 0.29 10.70 5.48
N ALA A 318 0.52 11.93 5.95
CA ALA A 318 -0.35 13.07 5.64
C ALA A 318 -0.44 13.34 4.14
N SER A 319 -1.61 13.77 3.66
CA SER A 319 -1.85 14.10 2.24
C SER A 319 -0.87 15.13 1.69
N LYS A 320 -0.59 16.20 2.45
CA LYS A 320 0.36 17.28 2.08
C LYS A 320 1.78 16.83 1.80
N ARG A 321 2.12 15.60 2.20
CA ARG A 321 3.42 15.04 1.88
C ARG A 321 3.59 14.80 0.38
N TYR A 322 2.50 14.43 -0.30
CA TYR A 322 2.51 14.06 -1.71
C TYR A 322 1.71 15.02 -2.59
N TRP A 323 0.63 15.62 -2.08
CA TRP A 323 -0.34 16.37 -2.86
C TRP A 323 -0.45 17.82 -2.38
N ARG A 324 -0.63 18.75 -3.32
CA ARG A 324 -0.99 20.14 -2.98
C ARG A 324 -2.42 20.22 -2.47
N GLU A 325 -3.30 19.48 -3.11
CA GLU A 325 -4.70 19.28 -2.74
C GLU A 325 -5.00 17.79 -2.88
N ASP A 326 -5.71 17.22 -1.92
CA ASP A 326 -6.15 15.83 -2.01
C ASP A 326 -7.57 15.75 -2.57
N ILE A 327 -7.89 14.60 -3.17
CA ILE A 327 -9.20 14.30 -3.76
C ILE A 327 -10.25 13.91 -2.73
N VAL A 328 -9.92 13.98 -1.44
CA VAL A 328 -10.84 13.73 -0.32
C VAL A 328 -10.81 14.88 0.68
N GLU A 329 -11.89 15.00 1.46
CA GLU A 329 -11.99 15.91 2.61
C GLU A 329 -12.69 15.24 3.80
N PRO A 330 -12.32 15.60 5.05
CA PRO A 330 -11.20 16.48 5.36
C PRO A 330 -9.86 15.89 4.89
N GLU A 331 -8.85 16.76 4.72
CA GLU A 331 -7.51 16.31 4.37
C GLU A 331 -6.96 15.35 5.42
N ILE A 332 -6.34 14.25 4.98
CA ILE A 332 -5.71 13.28 5.89
C ILE A 332 -4.45 13.90 6.51
N THR A 333 -4.43 14.00 7.82
CA THR A 333 -3.34 14.61 8.60
C THR A 333 -2.76 13.65 9.61
N VAL A 334 -1.49 13.87 9.97
CA VAL A 334 -0.80 13.15 11.05
C VAL A 334 -0.67 14.09 12.23
N SER A 335 -1.02 13.60 13.42
CA SER A 335 -0.90 14.37 14.67
C SER A 335 0.56 14.54 15.10
N SER A 336 0.84 15.44 16.04
CA SER A 336 2.17 15.59 16.64
C SER A 336 2.65 14.32 17.38
N ALA A 337 1.73 13.42 17.71
CA ALA A 337 2.05 12.11 18.28
C ALA A 337 2.39 11.06 17.19
N GLY A 338 2.39 11.43 15.92
CA GLY A 338 2.69 10.52 14.81
C GLY A 338 1.56 9.54 14.53
N GLU A 339 0.32 9.96 14.66
CA GLU A 339 -0.86 9.10 14.55
C GLU A 339 -1.90 9.71 13.60
N ILE A 340 -2.66 8.85 12.93
CA ILE A 340 -3.87 9.20 12.20
C ILE A 340 -5.07 8.64 12.96
N THR A 341 -6.08 9.50 13.22
CA THR A 341 -7.36 9.07 13.76
C THR A 341 -8.15 8.34 12.67
N ILE A 342 -8.67 7.16 13.02
CA ILE A 342 -9.51 6.37 12.12
C ILE A 342 -10.93 6.95 12.15
N PRO A 343 -11.52 7.31 11.00
CA PRO A 343 -12.91 7.77 10.96
C PRO A 343 -13.89 6.70 11.46
N ASP A 344 -14.89 7.11 12.22
CA ASP A 344 -15.96 6.25 12.71
C ASP A 344 -17.32 6.52 12.00
N THR A 345 -17.27 7.19 10.84
CA THR A 345 -18.44 7.43 10.00
C THR A 345 -18.61 6.30 8.98
N PRO A 346 -19.86 6.01 8.50
CA PRO A 346 -20.11 4.94 7.54
C PRO A 346 -19.24 5.03 6.28
N GLY A 347 -18.79 3.88 5.78
CA GLY A 347 -17.89 3.79 4.64
C GLY A 347 -16.43 4.09 5.02
N ARG A 348 -15.64 4.58 4.08
CA ARG A 348 -14.21 4.91 4.27
C ARG A 348 -13.95 6.16 5.13
N GLY A 349 -15.02 6.93 5.47
CA GLY A 349 -14.95 8.03 6.44
C GLY A 349 -14.44 9.37 5.91
N TYR A 350 -14.22 9.50 4.61
CA TYR A 350 -13.80 10.72 3.95
C TYR A 350 -14.71 11.02 2.76
N GLU A 351 -15.11 12.27 2.59
CA GLU A 351 -15.89 12.70 1.43
C GLU A 351 -15.00 12.85 0.20
N VAL A 352 -15.54 12.52 -0.97
CA VAL A 352 -14.80 12.63 -2.23
C VAL A 352 -15.06 13.97 -2.85
N ARG A 353 -14.01 14.69 -3.21
CA ARG A 353 -14.07 15.96 -3.95
C ARG A 353 -14.30 15.71 -5.44
N ALA A 354 -15.58 15.48 -5.79
CA ALA A 354 -15.98 15.16 -7.16
C ALA A 354 -15.59 16.24 -8.17
N ASP A 355 -15.62 17.51 -7.77
CA ASP A 355 -15.17 18.68 -8.55
C ASP A 355 -13.69 18.59 -8.93
N LEU A 356 -12.85 18.25 -7.95
CA LEU A 356 -11.41 18.12 -8.16
C LEU A 356 -11.09 16.87 -9.00
N ILE A 357 -11.77 15.75 -8.76
CA ILE A 357 -11.62 14.53 -9.56
C ILE A 357 -11.96 14.82 -11.03
N GLU A 358 -13.09 15.47 -11.31
CA GLU A 358 -13.47 15.80 -12.69
C GLU A 358 -12.44 16.72 -13.37
N LYS A 359 -11.91 17.70 -12.64
CA LYS A 359 -10.85 18.62 -13.12
C LYS A 359 -9.54 17.89 -13.45
N LEU A 360 -9.17 16.88 -12.65
CA LEU A 360 -7.92 16.12 -12.82
C LEU A 360 -8.07 14.93 -13.78
N THR A 361 -9.30 14.60 -14.19
CA THR A 361 -9.58 13.47 -15.07
C THR A 361 -9.09 13.74 -16.49
N VAL A 362 -8.21 12.91 -16.98
CA VAL A 362 -7.67 12.93 -18.35
C VAL A 362 -8.29 11.88 -19.25
N ARG A 363 -8.88 10.84 -18.65
CA ARG A 363 -9.57 9.75 -19.34
C ARG A 363 -10.72 9.23 -18.47
N LYS A 364 -11.87 8.94 -19.10
CA LYS A 364 -13.07 8.47 -18.40
C LYS A 364 -13.81 7.45 -19.27
N GLU A 365 -14.30 6.39 -18.66
CA GLU A 365 -15.12 5.39 -19.34
C GLU A 365 -16.18 4.83 -18.39
N GLN A 366 -17.38 4.61 -18.91
CA GLN A 366 -18.43 3.90 -18.18
C GLN A 366 -18.45 2.45 -18.67
N ILE A 367 -18.17 1.54 -17.75
CA ILE A 367 -18.13 0.12 -18.02
C ILE A 367 -19.56 -0.43 -18.01
N ARG A 368 -19.91 -1.21 -19.03
CA ARG A 368 -21.21 -1.88 -19.18
C ARG A 368 -21.07 -3.35 -18.84
N ALA A 369 -22.18 -3.97 -18.39
CA ALA A 369 -22.23 -5.41 -18.22
C ALA A 369 -21.94 -6.10 -19.58
N LEU A 370 -21.23 -7.22 -19.54
CA LEU A 370 -21.10 -8.09 -20.72
C LEU A 370 -22.51 -8.58 -21.12
N GLU A 371 -22.91 -8.33 -22.35
CA GLU A 371 -24.03 -9.06 -22.92
C GLU A 371 -23.56 -10.51 -23.09
N LEU A 372 -24.13 -11.41 -22.29
CA LEU A 372 -23.93 -12.84 -22.48
C LEU A 372 -24.51 -13.19 -23.86
N VAL A 373 -23.67 -13.31 -24.87
CA VAL A 373 -24.04 -13.94 -26.15
C VAL A 373 -24.33 -15.40 -25.79
N GLY A 374 -25.63 -15.73 -25.80
CA GLY A 374 -26.15 -17.04 -25.51
C GLY A 374 -25.72 -18.11 -26.51
#